data_a1963378c90d00a757ef3f172f100ed7
#
_entry.id   a1963378c90d00a757ef3f172f100ed7
#
_cell.length_a   1.000
_cell.length_b   1.000
_cell.length_c   1.000
_cell.angle_alpha   90.00
_cell.angle_beta   90.00
_cell.angle_gamma   90.00
#
_symmetry.space_group_name_H-M   'P 1'
#
loop_
_entity.id
_entity.type
_entity.pdbx_description
1 polymer ?
#
loop_
_entity_poly.entity_id
_entity_poly.type
_entity_poly.pdbx_seq_one_letter_code
_entity_poly.pdbx_strand_id
1 'polypeptide(L)'
;MDLNKIKLRAYVDYRVGNVIKIKGKFGFRVTVIFDNMEEKESQHSGFAKKEDAEKERNHVIAQLHDKKYVVYKNIKVEELLTYWLENIVRSKEGVSASTYNTYKNCIEKHIIPELGKLTLVKLNQGHISKLYKKLVEKYSSIPRIAKPILNTSLEFALSKNLITYNPAEGLNLPKGATKVPYHEIVIDESKTYTLEQVKHLIKVAKDTRIYMYILFALLMGLRKSEISGIKYTDIDYENRTLKIERQLGRSLDVDENEIAPKTRTKQEIDVKTPASNRVEKIPNFLFSEILEERKKYEKNRSRRQHGRWVFQDMDYICCSSYGRPRSTTYIYTHYKKLIEEAGLPYIRFHDLRHTYTTLLMKNDINQKAIAASLGHSKSIITFDVYTDKQALIEGGIQEIDAFIDEVHPYDSEDIRILKERYGKIVPDRSA
;
A
#
# COMPACT_ATOMS: atom_id res chain seq x y z
N MET A 1 1.89 15.06 26.99
CA MET A 1 0.67 15.90 26.77
C MET A 1 -0.17 15.16 25.75
N ASP A 2 -1.42 14.82 26.04
CA ASP A 2 -2.22 14.00 25.12
C ASP A 2 -2.85 14.92 24.07
N LEU A 3 -2.30 14.94 22.85
CA LEU A 3 -2.77 15.78 21.75
C LEU A 3 -4.20 15.46 21.31
N ASN A 4 -4.71 14.25 21.62
CA ASN A 4 -6.11 13.90 21.35
C ASN A 4 -7.09 14.67 22.25
N LYS A 5 -6.62 15.11 23.44
CA LYS A 5 -7.39 16.00 24.34
C LYS A 5 -7.27 17.46 23.97
N ILE A 6 -6.24 17.84 23.21
CA ILE A 6 -6.03 19.20 22.72
C ILE A 6 -6.52 19.23 21.29
N LYS A 7 -7.70 19.79 21.05
CA LYS A 7 -8.08 20.17 19.68
C LYS A 7 -7.07 21.17 19.19
N LEU A 8 -6.05 20.73 18.42
CA LEU A 8 -5.03 21.58 17.83
C LEU A 8 -5.70 22.63 16.93
N ARG A 9 -5.88 23.83 17.44
CA ARG A 9 -6.52 24.94 16.75
C ARG A 9 -5.52 26.05 16.50
N ALA A 10 -5.62 26.70 15.36
CA ALA A 10 -4.96 27.95 15.13
C ALA A 10 -5.69 29.05 15.94
N TYR A 11 -4.94 29.96 16.54
CA TYR A 11 -5.55 31.12 17.18
C TYR A 11 -6.08 32.10 16.11
N VAL A 12 -7.19 32.74 16.43
CA VAL A 12 -7.84 33.71 15.54
C VAL A 12 -7.59 35.15 15.99
N ASP A 13 -7.38 35.35 17.30
CA ASP A 13 -7.15 36.66 17.89
C ASP A 13 -6.18 36.55 19.09
N TYR A 14 -5.70 37.69 19.57
CA TYR A 14 -4.74 37.73 20.69
C TYR A 14 -4.80 39.03 21.48
N ARG A 15 -4.36 38.98 22.74
CA ARG A 15 -4.12 40.12 23.62
C ARG A 15 -2.74 40.04 24.22
N VAL A 16 -2.01 41.15 24.27
CA VAL A 16 -0.67 41.22 24.87
C VAL A 16 -0.67 42.29 25.96
N GLY A 17 -0.42 41.85 27.18
CA GLY A 17 -0.35 42.74 28.34
C GLY A 17 0.87 43.67 28.34
N ASN A 18 0.83 44.68 29.19
CA ASN A 18 1.97 45.56 29.40
C ASN A 18 3.11 44.84 30.15
N VAL A 19 4.33 45.39 30.05
CA VAL A 19 5.47 44.93 30.81
C VAL A 19 5.32 45.33 32.28
N ILE A 20 5.29 44.37 33.16
CA ILE A 20 5.14 44.50 34.62
C ILE A 20 6.25 43.75 35.36
N LYS A 21 6.43 44.03 36.63
CA LYS A 21 7.30 43.23 37.51
C LYS A 21 6.57 41.92 37.94
N ILE A 22 7.18 40.77 37.67
CA ILE A 22 6.69 39.46 38.03
C ILE A 22 7.79 38.75 38.87
N LYS A 23 7.54 38.49 40.14
CA LYS A 23 8.53 37.89 41.07
C LYS A 23 9.92 38.58 41.02
N GLY A 24 9.94 39.90 41.06
CA GLY A 24 11.17 40.70 41.08
C GLY A 24 11.85 40.92 39.73
N LYS A 25 11.41 40.32 38.65
CA LYS A 25 11.89 40.47 37.27
C LYS A 25 10.80 41.08 36.37
N PHE A 26 11.19 41.63 35.20
CA PHE A 26 10.24 42.13 34.25
C PHE A 26 9.65 41.04 33.37
N GLY A 27 8.43 41.19 32.93
CA GLY A 27 7.74 40.27 32.05
C GLY A 27 6.37 40.78 31.62
N PHE A 28 5.71 40.04 30.73
CA PHE A 28 4.36 40.34 30.19
C PHE A 28 3.60 39.06 29.96
N ARG A 29 2.29 39.16 29.73
CA ARG A 29 1.41 38.04 29.43
C ARG A 29 0.88 38.12 28.01
N VAL A 30 0.71 36.98 27.40
CA VAL A 30 0.13 36.82 26.07
C VAL A 30 -1.06 35.89 26.18
N THR A 31 -2.22 36.35 25.77
CA THR A 31 -3.43 35.51 25.66
C THR A 31 -3.77 35.37 24.21
N VAL A 32 -3.83 34.11 23.74
CA VAL A 32 -4.34 33.77 22.39
C VAL A 32 -5.76 33.26 22.51
N ILE A 33 -6.60 33.61 21.54
CA ILE A 33 -8.01 33.29 21.46
C ILE A 33 -8.20 32.35 20.26
N PHE A 34 -8.84 31.22 20.48
CA PHE A 34 -9.13 30.25 19.42
C PHE A 34 -10.51 30.50 18.79
N ASP A 35 -10.81 29.83 17.68
CA ASP A 35 -12.07 29.92 16.93
C ASP A 35 -13.33 29.55 17.76
N ASN A 36 -13.16 28.75 18.81
CA ASN A 36 -14.21 28.37 19.75
C ASN A 36 -14.30 29.28 20.98
N MET A 37 -13.67 30.43 20.96
CA MET A 37 -13.58 31.40 22.05
C MET A 37 -12.83 30.92 23.30
N GLU A 38 -12.18 29.76 23.25
CA GLU A 38 -11.26 29.36 24.33
C GLU A 38 -10.04 30.23 24.32
N GLU A 39 -9.58 30.63 25.53
CA GLU A 39 -8.41 31.45 25.73
C GLU A 39 -7.26 30.65 26.33
N LYS A 40 -6.04 30.93 25.87
CA LYS A 40 -4.85 30.37 26.47
C LYS A 40 -3.86 31.48 26.79
N GLU A 41 -3.55 31.61 28.09
CA GLU A 41 -2.55 32.56 28.57
C GLU A 41 -1.16 31.90 28.63
N SER A 42 -0.15 32.66 28.24
CA SER A 42 1.27 32.35 28.43
C SER A 42 1.99 33.51 29.04
N GLN A 43 2.95 33.23 29.92
CA GLN A 43 3.75 34.26 30.59
C GLN A 43 5.18 34.28 30.01
N HIS A 44 5.63 35.44 29.62
CA HIS A 44 7.00 35.75 29.23
C HIS A 44 7.64 36.57 30.35
N SER A 45 8.57 35.99 31.10
CA SER A 45 9.18 36.66 32.28
C SER A 45 10.63 36.25 32.49
N GLY A 46 11.33 36.94 33.35
CA GLY A 46 12.71 36.61 33.67
C GLY A 46 13.71 37.67 33.20
N PHE A 47 13.24 38.77 32.61
CA PHE A 47 14.09 39.84 32.11
C PHE A 47 14.61 40.69 33.26
N ALA A 48 15.94 40.96 33.27
CA ALA A 48 16.56 41.80 34.27
C ALA A 48 16.22 43.28 34.10
N LYS A 49 16.09 43.73 32.83
CA LYS A 49 15.77 45.12 32.47
C LYS A 49 14.39 45.21 31.81
N LYS A 50 13.71 46.31 32.03
CA LYS A 50 12.39 46.62 31.43
C LYS A 50 12.49 46.71 29.92
N GLU A 51 13.56 47.32 29.41
CA GLU A 51 13.81 47.49 27.98
C GLU A 51 13.92 46.15 27.23
N ASP A 52 14.56 45.14 27.83
CA ASP A 52 14.68 43.80 27.25
C ASP A 52 13.32 43.08 27.19
N ALA A 53 12.49 43.27 28.20
CA ALA A 53 11.12 42.78 28.22
C ALA A 53 10.24 43.45 27.17
N GLU A 54 10.43 44.79 26.93
CA GLU A 54 9.71 45.53 25.88
C GLU A 54 10.14 45.13 24.48
N LYS A 55 11.44 44.88 24.24
CA LYS A 55 11.93 44.33 22.97
C LYS A 55 11.32 42.98 22.66
N GLU A 56 11.34 42.05 23.63
CA GLU A 56 10.74 40.72 23.47
C GLU A 56 9.22 40.83 23.27
N ARG A 57 8.53 41.73 23.99
CA ARG A 57 7.11 41.98 23.82
C ARG A 57 6.78 42.41 22.37
N ASN A 58 7.54 43.33 21.83
CA ASN A 58 7.37 43.82 20.45
C ASN A 58 7.66 42.70 19.43
N HIS A 59 8.67 41.86 19.68
CA HIS A 59 8.95 40.68 18.86
C HIS A 59 7.80 39.71 18.86
N VAL A 60 7.24 39.41 20.04
CA VAL A 60 6.07 38.50 20.18
C VAL A 60 4.83 39.07 19.49
N ILE A 61 4.60 40.38 19.58
CA ILE A 61 3.49 41.06 18.86
C ILE A 61 3.66 40.86 17.35
N ALA A 62 4.85 41.07 16.80
CA ALA A 62 5.12 40.82 15.38
C ALA A 62 4.87 39.38 14.98
N GLN A 63 5.31 38.41 15.80
CA GLN A 63 5.04 36.97 15.56
C GLN A 63 3.53 36.65 15.58
N LEU A 64 2.78 37.24 16.49
CA LEU A 64 1.34 37.09 16.61
C LEU A 64 0.60 37.67 15.40
N HIS A 65 0.98 38.88 14.97
CA HIS A 65 0.45 39.53 13.78
C HIS A 65 0.70 38.70 12.52
N ASP A 66 1.90 38.18 12.35
CA ASP A 66 2.30 37.33 11.22
C ASP A 66 1.79 35.90 11.33
N LYS A 67 1.02 35.54 12.38
CA LYS A 67 0.57 34.20 12.68
C LYS A 67 1.69 33.17 12.83
N LYS A 68 2.86 33.60 13.28
CA LYS A 68 4.05 32.75 13.52
C LYS A 68 4.28 32.40 15.01
N TYR A 69 3.42 32.90 15.90
CA TYR A 69 3.59 32.66 17.34
C TYR A 69 3.25 31.22 17.70
N VAL A 70 4.20 30.51 18.34
CA VAL A 70 4.03 29.12 18.76
C VAL A 70 3.38 29.05 20.14
N VAL A 71 2.14 28.57 20.19
CA VAL A 71 1.34 28.48 21.40
C VAL A 71 1.72 27.25 22.28
N TYR A 72 2.14 26.15 21.65
CA TYR A 72 2.42 24.88 22.30
C TYR A 72 3.90 24.53 22.22
N LYS A 73 4.73 25.08 23.10
CA LYS A 73 6.20 24.92 23.05
C LYS A 73 6.73 23.57 23.50
N ASN A 74 5.94 22.78 24.24
CA ASN A 74 6.38 21.54 24.88
C ASN A 74 5.97 20.26 24.14
N ILE A 75 5.34 20.36 22.96
CA ILE A 75 4.94 19.19 22.18
C ILE A 75 6.18 18.48 21.66
N LYS A 76 6.23 17.17 21.91
CA LYS A 76 7.30 16.31 21.40
C LYS A 76 7.01 15.82 19.99
N VAL A 77 8.07 15.42 19.27
CA VAL A 77 7.96 14.84 17.92
C VAL A 77 7.12 13.56 17.94
N GLU A 78 7.27 12.69 18.96
CA GLU A 78 6.47 11.48 19.11
C GLU A 78 4.97 11.77 19.23
N GLU A 79 4.60 12.82 19.97
CA GLU A 79 3.20 13.21 20.16
C GLU A 79 2.60 13.72 18.85
N LEU A 80 3.35 14.54 18.09
CA LEU A 80 2.93 15.02 16.78
C LEU A 80 2.72 13.87 15.80
N LEU A 81 3.71 12.99 15.68
CA LEU A 81 3.67 11.90 14.70
C LEU A 81 2.54 10.91 14.98
N THR A 82 2.31 10.58 16.25
CA THR A 82 1.19 9.72 16.66
C THR A 82 -0.14 10.39 16.35
N TYR A 83 -0.31 11.65 16.74
CA TYR A 83 -1.53 12.40 16.43
C TYR A 83 -1.78 12.50 14.92
N TRP A 84 -0.76 12.86 14.14
CA TRP A 84 -0.85 13.00 12.69
C TRP A 84 -1.22 11.68 12.02
N LEU A 85 -0.62 10.56 12.46
CA LEU A 85 -0.91 9.23 11.94
C LEU A 85 -2.37 8.84 12.18
N GLU A 86 -2.88 9.01 13.42
CA GLU A 86 -4.22 8.56 13.81
C GLU A 86 -5.33 9.49 13.31
N ASN A 87 -5.11 10.81 13.32
CA ASN A 87 -6.19 11.76 13.04
C ASN A 87 -6.13 12.33 11.62
N ILE A 88 -4.97 12.32 10.96
CA ILE A 88 -4.83 12.90 9.61
C ILE A 88 -4.65 11.81 8.56
N VAL A 89 -3.73 10.86 8.79
CA VAL A 89 -3.48 9.81 7.79
C VAL A 89 -4.62 8.80 7.78
N ARG A 90 -5.10 8.37 8.96
CA ARG A 90 -6.18 7.38 9.08
C ARG A 90 -7.52 7.89 8.53
N SER A 91 -7.82 9.17 8.76
CA SER A 91 -9.07 9.81 8.30
C SER A 91 -9.05 10.26 6.83
N LYS A 92 -7.88 10.23 6.18
CA LYS A 92 -7.73 10.70 4.79
C LYS A 92 -8.29 9.67 3.82
N GLU A 93 -9.27 10.07 3.03
CA GLU A 93 -9.77 9.26 1.93
C GLU A 93 -8.66 8.78 1.00
N GLY A 94 -8.75 7.53 0.55
CA GLY A 94 -7.78 6.92 -0.37
C GLY A 94 -6.49 6.38 0.29
N VAL A 95 -6.31 6.51 1.60
CA VAL A 95 -5.18 5.88 2.29
C VAL A 95 -5.50 4.42 2.60
N SER A 96 -4.77 3.50 1.95
CA SER A 96 -4.94 2.07 2.19
C SER A 96 -4.39 1.66 3.57
N ALA A 97 -4.96 0.59 4.16
CA ALA A 97 -4.44 -0.03 5.38
C ALA A 97 -2.95 -0.41 5.28
N SER A 98 -2.50 -0.81 4.09
CA SER A 98 -1.10 -1.11 3.83
C SER A 98 -0.21 0.14 3.97
N THR A 99 -0.66 1.28 3.45
CA THR A 99 0.06 2.56 3.56
C THR A 99 0.11 3.02 5.02
N TYR A 100 -1.02 2.99 5.72
CA TYR A 100 -1.10 3.32 7.14
C TYR A 100 -0.13 2.46 7.97
N ASN A 101 -0.18 1.13 7.82
CA ASN A 101 0.72 0.23 8.55
C ASN A 101 2.20 0.43 8.19
N THR A 102 2.50 0.79 6.94
CA THR A 102 3.86 1.14 6.52
C THR A 102 4.35 2.41 7.22
N TYR A 103 3.51 3.44 7.30
CA TYR A 103 3.81 4.67 8.00
C TYR A 103 3.94 4.44 9.50
N LYS A 104 2.99 3.71 10.11
CA LYS A 104 3.05 3.32 11.54
C LYS A 104 4.36 2.63 11.88
N ASN A 105 4.72 1.58 11.13
CA ASN A 105 5.99 0.88 11.35
C ASN A 105 7.22 1.79 11.17
N CYS A 106 7.21 2.67 10.17
CA CYS A 106 8.32 3.60 9.96
C CYS A 106 8.45 4.60 11.12
N ILE A 107 7.34 5.16 11.57
CA ILE A 107 7.29 6.09 12.70
C ILE A 107 7.78 5.43 13.98
N GLU A 108 7.17 4.30 14.37
CA GLU A 108 7.44 3.64 15.65
C GLU A 108 8.85 3.03 15.74
N LYS A 109 9.34 2.42 14.65
CA LYS A 109 10.60 1.67 14.67
C LYS A 109 11.82 2.48 14.23
N HIS A 110 11.62 3.58 13.51
CA HIS A 110 12.75 4.28 12.89
C HIS A 110 12.80 5.77 13.20
N ILE A 111 11.67 6.47 13.34
CA ILE A 111 11.67 7.91 13.58
C ILE A 111 11.59 8.23 15.07
N ILE A 112 10.62 7.68 15.80
CA ILE A 112 10.42 7.93 17.23
C ILE A 112 11.66 7.57 18.07
N PRO A 113 12.36 6.45 17.86
CA PRO A 113 13.56 6.12 18.66
C PRO A 113 14.68 7.17 18.57
N GLU A 114 14.75 7.91 17.46
CA GLU A 114 15.80 8.89 17.21
C GLU A 114 15.38 10.34 17.53
N LEU A 115 14.15 10.72 17.18
CA LEU A 115 13.66 12.09 17.27
C LEU A 115 12.52 12.28 18.28
N GLY A 116 11.85 11.21 18.70
CA GLY A 116 10.58 11.28 19.44
C GLY A 116 10.64 12.12 20.72
N LYS A 117 11.74 12.05 21.47
CA LYS A 117 11.93 12.78 22.75
C LYS A 117 12.19 14.29 22.56
N LEU A 118 12.55 14.73 21.36
CA LEU A 118 12.78 16.13 21.10
C LEU A 118 11.45 16.90 21.09
N THR A 119 11.47 18.13 21.62
CA THR A 119 10.34 19.06 21.44
C THR A 119 10.37 19.61 20.01
N LEU A 120 9.19 19.85 19.42
CA LEU A 120 9.07 20.37 18.05
C LEU A 120 9.87 21.66 17.82
N VAL A 121 9.83 22.58 18.79
CA VAL A 121 10.56 23.85 18.71
C VAL A 121 12.09 23.71 18.70
N LYS A 122 12.63 22.56 19.15
CA LYS A 122 14.06 22.25 19.11
C LYS A 122 14.47 21.42 17.90
N LEU A 123 13.49 20.85 17.17
CA LEU A 123 13.78 20.07 15.99
C LEU A 123 14.32 20.99 14.87
N ASN A 124 15.44 20.60 14.27
CA ASN A 124 16.09 21.35 13.22
C ASN A 124 16.54 20.44 12.05
N GLN A 125 16.99 21.02 10.97
CA GLN A 125 17.48 20.30 9.78
C GLN A 125 18.64 19.34 10.11
N GLY A 126 19.52 19.68 11.05
CA GLY A 126 20.65 18.84 11.46
C GLY A 126 20.19 17.52 12.06
N HIS A 127 19.15 17.55 12.89
CA HIS A 127 18.57 16.34 13.49
C HIS A 127 17.99 15.40 12.41
N ILE A 128 17.25 15.95 11.44
CA ILE A 128 16.63 15.18 10.36
C ILE A 128 17.69 14.63 9.40
N SER A 129 18.69 15.42 9.05
CA SER A 129 19.81 14.99 8.21
C SER A 129 20.61 13.84 8.84
N LYS A 130 20.82 13.89 10.16
CA LYS A 130 21.48 12.80 10.92
C LYS A 130 20.64 11.52 10.87
N LEU A 131 19.31 11.64 11.04
CA LEU A 131 18.39 10.51 10.91
C LEU A 131 18.50 9.91 9.50
N TYR A 132 18.42 10.72 8.45
CA TYR A 132 18.49 10.23 7.06
C TYR A 132 19.79 9.50 6.77
N LYS A 133 20.94 10.01 7.21
CA LYS A 133 22.25 9.34 7.07
C LYS A 133 22.21 7.96 7.73
N LYS A 134 21.76 7.87 8.98
CA LYS A 134 21.66 6.61 9.73
C LYS A 134 20.71 5.60 9.07
N LEU A 135 19.61 6.08 8.49
CA LEU A 135 18.65 5.22 7.80
C LEU A 135 19.20 4.69 6.48
N VAL A 136 19.93 5.52 5.70
CA VAL A 136 20.52 5.12 4.41
C VAL A 136 21.59 4.06 4.60
N GLU A 137 22.40 4.14 5.66
CA GLU A 137 23.42 3.14 5.99
C GLU A 137 22.83 1.74 6.27
N LYS A 138 21.62 1.69 6.85
CA LYS A 138 21.01 0.42 7.29
C LYS A 138 19.91 -0.12 6.36
N TYR A 139 19.23 0.75 5.62
CA TYR A 139 17.99 0.39 4.91
C TYR A 139 17.92 1.03 3.52
N SER A 140 17.56 0.25 2.52
CA SER A 140 17.39 0.73 1.14
C SER A 140 16.05 1.47 0.90
N SER A 141 14.98 1.11 1.60
CA SER A 141 13.63 1.63 1.36
C SER A 141 13.12 2.59 2.43
N ILE A 142 13.51 2.40 3.70
CA ILE A 142 13.00 3.17 4.84
C ILE A 142 13.25 4.68 4.70
N PRO A 143 14.42 5.16 4.22
CA PRO A 143 14.65 6.60 4.05
C PRO A 143 13.60 7.28 3.15
N ARG A 144 13.18 6.58 2.10
CA ARG A 144 12.18 7.08 1.13
C ARG A 144 10.77 7.12 1.72
N ILE A 145 10.49 6.29 2.73
CA ILE A 145 9.23 6.30 3.47
C ILE A 145 9.26 7.38 4.55
N ALA A 146 10.39 7.54 5.25
CA ALA A 146 10.56 8.52 6.32
C ALA A 146 10.50 9.98 5.81
N LYS A 147 11.05 10.25 4.62
CA LYS A 147 11.08 11.60 4.05
C LYS A 147 9.68 12.21 3.88
N PRO A 148 8.72 11.61 3.16
CA PRO A 148 7.37 12.16 3.06
C PRO A 148 6.63 12.22 4.39
N ILE A 149 6.83 11.26 5.31
CA ILE A 149 6.22 11.29 6.64
C ILE A 149 6.65 12.54 7.39
N LEU A 150 7.96 12.78 7.50
CA LEU A 150 8.50 13.96 8.21
C LEU A 150 8.06 15.24 7.54
N ASN A 151 8.13 15.32 6.20
CA ASN A 151 7.75 16.55 5.50
C ASN A 151 6.27 16.87 5.73
N THR A 152 5.36 15.95 5.48
CA THR A 152 3.91 16.20 5.58
C THR A 152 3.42 16.36 7.02
N SER A 153 4.01 15.64 7.98
CA SER A 153 3.66 15.81 9.40
C SER A 153 4.14 17.16 9.96
N LEU A 154 5.30 17.64 9.51
CA LEU A 154 5.82 18.95 9.91
C LEU A 154 5.14 20.11 9.16
N GLU A 155 4.70 19.93 7.91
CA GLU A 155 3.78 20.84 7.23
C GLU A 155 2.47 20.99 8.00
N PHE A 156 1.90 19.88 8.46
CA PHE A 156 0.74 19.92 9.35
C PHE A 156 1.04 20.69 10.63
N ALA A 157 2.19 20.45 11.28
CA ALA A 157 2.59 21.19 12.48
C ALA A 157 2.72 22.70 12.20
N LEU A 158 3.28 23.09 11.05
CA LEU A 158 3.37 24.47 10.60
C LEU A 158 1.99 25.10 10.41
N SER A 159 1.07 24.40 9.74
CA SER A 159 -0.32 24.86 9.52
C SER A 159 -1.12 25.04 10.82
N LYS A 160 -0.69 24.42 11.90
CA LYS A 160 -1.30 24.51 13.25
C LYS A 160 -0.51 25.43 14.19
N ASN A 161 0.46 26.19 13.69
CA ASN A 161 1.33 27.09 14.46
C ASN A 161 2.07 26.40 15.62
N LEU A 162 2.43 25.11 15.45
CA LEU A 162 3.22 24.36 16.41
C LEU A 162 4.72 24.58 16.22
N ILE A 163 5.10 25.00 15.03
CA ILE A 163 6.47 25.37 14.62
C ILE A 163 6.39 26.61 13.72
N THR A 164 7.49 27.33 13.57
CA THR A 164 7.59 28.55 12.75
C THR A 164 8.08 28.27 11.33
N TYR A 165 8.69 27.12 11.08
CA TYR A 165 9.16 26.68 9.77
C TYR A 165 9.21 25.15 9.75
N ASN A 166 9.17 24.53 8.58
CA ASN A 166 9.30 23.10 8.41
C ASN A 166 10.78 22.70 8.29
N PRO A 167 11.39 22.07 9.30
CA PRO A 167 12.81 21.69 9.23
C PRO A 167 13.11 20.51 8.29
N ALA A 168 12.10 19.86 7.70
CA ALA A 168 12.29 18.83 6.68
C ALA A 168 12.24 19.38 5.25
N GLU A 169 11.79 20.62 5.09
CA GLU A 169 11.63 21.25 3.78
C GLU A 169 13.00 21.42 3.08
N GLY A 170 13.03 21.10 1.78
CA GLY A 170 14.24 21.21 0.97
C GLY A 170 15.32 20.14 1.26
N LEU A 171 15.18 19.33 2.31
CA LEU A 171 16.16 18.29 2.61
C LEU A 171 16.11 17.13 1.61
N ASN A 172 17.25 16.79 1.05
CA ASN A 172 17.43 15.65 0.19
C ASN A 172 17.98 14.44 0.97
N LEU A 173 17.61 13.25 0.50
CA LEU A 173 18.23 12.04 1.02
C LEU A 173 19.69 11.94 0.55
N PRO A 174 20.61 11.41 1.38
CA PRO A 174 22.00 11.16 0.97
C PRO A 174 22.08 10.28 -0.29
N LYS A 175 23.18 10.40 -1.03
CA LYS A 175 23.49 9.52 -2.16
C LYS A 175 23.46 8.06 -1.70
N GLY A 176 22.86 7.18 -2.49
CA GLY A 176 22.59 5.77 -2.11
C GLY A 176 21.12 5.47 -1.77
N ALA A 177 20.35 6.47 -1.38
CA ALA A 177 18.89 6.33 -1.22
C ALA A 177 18.10 6.55 -2.52
N THR A 178 18.74 7.03 -3.56
CA THR A 178 18.13 7.33 -4.87
C THR A 178 17.80 6.06 -5.63
N LYS A 179 16.53 5.91 -6.03
CA LYS A 179 16.15 4.92 -7.04
C LYS A 179 16.86 5.22 -8.34
N VAL A 180 17.32 4.16 -9.02
CA VAL A 180 17.53 4.21 -10.47
C VAL A 180 16.22 4.72 -11.09
N PRO A 181 16.27 5.70 -12.00
CA PRO A 181 15.07 6.24 -12.64
C PRO A 181 14.26 5.12 -13.29
N TYR A 182 12.94 5.16 -13.11
CA TYR A 182 11.99 4.12 -13.57
C TYR A 182 11.90 4.01 -15.11
N HIS A 183 12.63 4.84 -15.84
CA HIS A 183 12.66 4.88 -17.31
C HIS A 183 13.53 3.78 -17.94
N GLU A 184 14.42 3.18 -17.17
CA GLU A 184 15.10 1.96 -17.55
C GLU A 184 14.52 0.83 -16.69
N ILE A 185 13.58 0.09 -17.24
CA ILE A 185 13.24 -1.24 -16.74
C ILE A 185 14.48 -2.09 -17.09
N VAL A 186 15.52 -1.99 -16.29
CA VAL A 186 16.60 -2.98 -16.30
C VAL A 186 15.97 -4.24 -15.76
N ILE A 187 15.63 -5.15 -16.68
CA ILE A 187 15.22 -6.50 -16.33
C ILE A 187 16.44 -7.14 -15.68
N ASP A 188 16.37 -7.29 -14.37
CA ASP A 188 17.36 -8.05 -13.62
C ASP A 188 17.10 -9.53 -13.93
N GLU A 189 17.76 -10.04 -14.96
CA GLU A 189 17.61 -11.43 -15.40
C GLU A 189 17.92 -12.43 -14.29
N SER A 190 18.72 -12.04 -13.30
CA SER A 190 18.99 -12.86 -12.11
C SER A 190 17.76 -13.09 -11.24
N LYS A 191 16.69 -12.32 -11.45
CA LYS A 191 15.40 -12.39 -10.72
C LYS A 191 14.23 -12.89 -11.57
N THR A 192 14.51 -13.51 -12.70
CA THR A 192 13.50 -14.10 -13.57
C THR A 192 13.86 -15.51 -13.94
N TYR A 193 12.87 -16.34 -14.21
CA TYR A 193 13.08 -17.70 -14.69
C TYR A 193 13.14 -17.75 -16.21
N THR A 194 13.95 -18.69 -16.73
CA THR A 194 13.93 -19.09 -18.13
C THR A 194 12.65 -19.88 -18.43
N LEU A 195 12.33 -20.07 -19.71
CA LEU A 195 11.17 -20.86 -20.12
C LEU A 195 11.23 -22.30 -19.57
N GLU A 196 12.40 -22.94 -19.65
CA GLU A 196 12.60 -24.29 -19.11
C GLU A 196 12.36 -24.35 -17.59
N GLN A 197 12.84 -23.35 -16.86
CA GLN A 197 12.59 -23.24 -15.43
C GLN A 197 11.10 -23.01 -15.12
N VAL A 198 10.38 -22.25 -15.95
CA VAL A 198 8.94 -22.05 -15.84
C VAL A 198 8.19 -23.36 -16.05
N LYS A 199 8.49 -24.11 -17.13
CA LYS A 199 7.90 -25.44 -17.39
C LYS A 199 8.16 -26.40 -16.22
N HIS A 200 9.39 -26.43 -15.73
CA HIS A 200 9.74 -27.27 -14.59
C HIS A 200 8.97 -26.86 -13.32
N LEU A 201 8.89 -25.56 -13.02
CA LEU A 201 8.13 -25.07 -11.86
C LEU A 201 6.65 -25.43 -11.94
N ILE A 202 6.01 -25.26 -13.10
CA ILE A 202 4.61 -25.65 -13.32
C ILE A 202 4.41 -27.14 -13.06
N LYS A 203 5.30 -27.98 -13.57
CA LYS A 203 5.26 -29.44 -13.38
C LYS A 203 5.37 -29.83 -11.89
N VAL A 204 6.34 -29.28 -11.16
CA VAL A 204 6.54 -29.56 -9.74
C VAL A 204 5.41 -28.98 -8.88
N ALA A 205 4.82 -27.86 -9.31
CA ALA A 205 3.73 -27.20 -8.58
C ALA A 205 2.38 -27.94 -8.69
N LYS A 206 2.16 -28.82 -9.69
CA LYS A 206 0.87 -29.34 -10.12
C LYS A 206 -0.02 -29.84 -8.97
N ASP A 207 0.47 -30.61 -8.06
CA ASP A 207 -0.34 -31.17 -6.96
C ASP A 207 -0.26 -30.34 -5.66
N THR A 208 0.32 -29.15 -5.73
CA THR A 208 0.47 -28.31 -4.56
C THR A 208 -0.76 -27.41 -4.34
N ARG A 209 -0.95 -27.00 -3.10
CA ARG A 209 -2.07 -26.12 -2.72
C ARG A 209 -1.90 -24.66 -3.21
N ILE A 210 -0.78 -24.33 -3.83
CA ILE A 210 -0.50 -23.00 -4.39
C ILE A 210 -0.39 -23.03 -5.91
N TYR A 211 -0.71 -24.14 -6.54
CA TYR A 211 -0.61 -24.34 -7.98
C TYR A 211 -1.29 -23.22 -8.78
N MET A 212 -2.57 -22.95 -8.50
CA MET A 212 -3.31 -21.88 -9.18
C MET A 212 -2.68 -20.49 -8.97
N TYR A 213 -2.06 -20.23 -7.81
CA TYR A 213 -1.31 -19.00 -7.59
C TYR A 213 -0.09 -18.89 -8.52
N ILE A 214 0.62 -20.00 -8.74
CA ILE A 214 1.78 -20.05 -9.65
C ILE A 214 1.33 -19.81 -11.08
N LEU A 215 0.28 -20.49 -11.53
CA LEU A 215 -0.25 -20.36 -12.89
C LEU A 215 -0.70 -18.92 -13.20
N PHE A 216 -1.53 -18.33 -12.37
CA PHE A 216 -1.97 -16.94 -12.57
C PHE A 216 -0.82 -15.95 -12.58
N ALA A 217 0.21 -16.16 -11.74
CA ALA A 217 1.37 -15.27 -11.70
C ALA A 217 2.26 -15.41 -12.94
N LEU A 218 2.46 -16.64 -13.45
CA LEU A 218 3.33 -16.94 -14.59
C LEU A 218 2.66 -16.73 -15.94
N LEU A 219 1.36 -17.02 -16.06
CA LEU A 219 0.66 -17.04 -17.36
C LEU A 219 -0.19 -15.78 -17.62
N MET A 220 -0.52 -15.01 -16.59
CA MET A 220 -1.24 -13.75 -16.71
C MET A 220 -0.55 -12.58 -15.98
N GLY A 221 0.58 -12.81 -15.34
CA GLY A 221 1.33 -11.77 -14.64
C GLY A 221 0.56 -11.08 -13.50
N LEU A 222 -0.43 -11.72 -12.89
CA LEU A 222 -1.28 -11.10 -11.87
C LEU A 222 -0.55 -10.86 -10.55
N ARG A 223 -0.96 -9.80 -9.85
CA ARG A 223 -0.45 -9.56 -8.49
C ARG A 223 -1.04 -10.57 -7.52
N LYS A 224 -0.26 -11.00 -6.52
CA LYS A 224 -0.71 -11.97 -5.51
C LYS A 224 -2.04 -11.59 -4.83
N SER A 225 -2.28 -10.32 -4.59
CA SER A 225 -3.53 -9.82 -4.01
C SER A 225 -4.70 -9.90 -4.98
N GLU A 226 -4.48 -9.67 -6.27
CA GLU A 226 -5.45 -9.86 -7.35
C GLU A 226 -5.81 -11.35 -7.42
N ILE A 227 -4.81 -12.24 -7.56
CA ILE A 227 -5.00 -13.70 -7.59
C ILE A 227 -5.83 -14.19 -6.40
N SER A 228 -5.56 -13.67 -5.20
CA SER A 228 -6.33 -14.04 -4.00
C SER A 228 -7.80 -13.62 -4.08
N GLY A 229 -8.14 -12.60 -4.87
CA GLY A 229 -9.49 -12.04 -5.00
C GLY A 229 -10.31 -12.59 -6.17
N ILE A 230 -9.70 -13.39 -7.06
CA ILE A 230 -10.40 -13.94 -8.22
C ILE A 230 -11.45 -14.97 -7.80
N LYS A 231 -12.65 -14.80 -8.35
CA LYS A 231 -13.78 -15.71 -8.18
C LYS A 231 -14.10 -16.44 -9.48
N TYR A 232 -14.77 -17.58 -9.39
CA TYR A 232 -15.27 -18.27 -10.58
C TYR A 232 -16.31 -17.45 -11.34
N THR A 233 -17.05 -16.57 -10.65
CA THR A 233 -18.00 -15.61 -11.22
C THR A 233 -17.35 -14.47 -12.03
N ASP A 234 -16.02 -14.28 -11.93
CA ASP A 234 -15.29 -13.27 -12.71
C ASP A 234 -14.92 -13.76 -14.10
N ILE A 235 -15.19 -15.04 -14.41
CA ILE A 235 -14.82 -15.66 -15.68
C ILE A 235 -16.02 -15.63 -16.64
N ASP A 236 -15.80 -15.08 -17.81
CA ASP A 236 -16.63 -15.30 -18.97
C ASP A 236 -16.16 -16.60 -19.67
N TYR A 237 -16.90 -17.66 -19.47
CA TYR A 237 -16.57 -18.99 -20.00
C TYR A 237 -16.75 -19.10 -21.50
N GLU A 238 -17.57 -18.24 -22.11
CA GLU A 238 -17.79 -18.20 -23.56
C GLU A 238 -16.61 -17.55 -24.28
N ASN A 239 -16.25 -16.35 -23.83
CA ASN A 239 -15.16 -15.59 -24.41
C ASN A 239 -13.79 -15.94 -23.81
N ARG A 240 -13.75 -16.79 -22.77
CA ARG A 240 -12.54 -17.16 -22.01
C ARG A 240 -11.80 -15.93 -21.50
N THR A 241 -12.53 -15.00 -20.90
CA THR A 241 -11.95 -13.80 -20.34
C THR A 241 -12.12 -13.76 -18.82
N LEU A 242 -11.19 -13.10 -18.15
CA LEU A 242 -11.17 -12.88 -16.72
C LEU A 242 -11.29 -11.39 -16.42
N LYS A 243 -12.29 -11.02 -15.64
CA LYS A 243 -12.44 -9.66 -15.11
C LYS A 243 -11.67 -9.52 -13.81
N ILE A 244 -10.73 -8.59 -13.75
CA ILE A 244 -9.88 -8.30 -12.57
C ILE A 244 -10.34 -6.98 -11.98
N GLU A 245 -11.25 -7.02 -11.01
CA GLU A 245 -11.87 -5.82 -10.41
C GLU A 245 -11.60 -5.69 -8.90
N ARG A 246 -11.16 -6.75 -8.24
CA ARG A 246 -10.92 -6.75 -6.78
C ARG A 246 -9.59 -7.38 -6.40
N GLN A 247 -9.17 -7.09 -5.18
CA GLN A 247 -8.04 -7.76 -4.55
C GLN A 247 -8.38 -8.09 -3.09
N LEU A 248 -7.69 -9.06 -2.51
CA LEU A 248 -7.81 -9.32 -1.07
C LEU A 248 -6.69 -8.61 -0.30
N GLY A 249 -7.09 -7.74 0.60
CA GLY A 249 -6.21 -6.94 1.43
C GLY A 249 -6.68 -6.86 2.89
N ARG A 250 -6.06 -5.97 3.66
CA ARG A 250 -6.49 -5.61 5.01
C ARG A 250 -7.28 -4.30 4.92
N SER A 251 -8.39 -4.20 5.68
CA SER A 251 -9.07 -2.92 5.90
C SER A 251 -8.47 -2.17 7.08
N LEU A 252 -8.69 -0.84 7.11
CA LEU A 252 -8.37 0.02 8.25
C LEU A 252 -9.42 -0.05 9.36
N ASP A 253 -10.62 -0.52 9.03
CA ASP A 253 -11.79 -0.49 9.93
C ASP A 253 -11.84 -1.66 10.93
N VAL A 254 -10.81 -2.48 10.99
CA VAL A 254 -10.69 -3.51 12.04
C VAL A 254 -10.24 -2.80 13.31
N ASP A 255 -11.18 -2.61 14.24
CA ASP A 255 -10.91 -2.09 15.58
C ASP A 255 -9.86 -2.97 16.26
N GLU A 256 -8.70 -2.41 16.58
CA GLU A 256 -7.63 -3.16 17.27
C GLU A 256 -8.07 -3.62 18.68
N ASN A 257 -9.19 -3.05 19.20
CA ASN A 257 -9.77 -3.36 20.51
C ASN A 257 -10.80 -4.50 20.47
N GLU A 258 -11.33 -4.87 19.32
CA GLU A 258 -11.99 -6.16 19.22
C GLU A 258 -10.87 -7.22 19.33
N ILE A 259 -11.00 -8.09 20.33
CA ILE A 259 -10.24 -9.34 20.43
C ILE A 259 -10.54 -10.10 19.14
N ALA A 260 -9.88 -9.69 18.07
CA ALA A 260 -10.07 -10.25 16.76
C ALA A 260 -9.74 -11.73 16.87
N PRO A 261 -10.64 -12.62 16.50
CA PRO A 261 -10.32 -14.02 16.41
C PRO A 261 -9.04 -14.13 15.59
N LYS A 262 -8.15 -15.05 15.95
CA LYS A 262 -6.80 -15.25 15.36
C LYS A 262 -6.77 -15.41 13.83
N THR A 263 -7.89 -15.35 13.17
CA THR A 263 -8.07 -15.26 11.72
C THR A 263 -8.23 -13.80 11.32
N ARG A 264 -7.12 -13.15 10.99
CA ARG A 264 -7.12 -11.85 10.31
C ARG A 264 -7.86 -12.02 8.99
N THR A 265 -9.14 -11.70 8.99
CA THR A 265 -10.03 -11.79 7.82
C THR A 265 -9.50 -10.83 6.76
N LYS A 266 -9.12 -11.37 5.62
CA LYS A 266 -8.88 -10.57 4.43
C LYS A 266 -10.23 -10.04 3.97
N GLN A 267 -10.29 -8.76 3.63
CA GLN A 267 -11.46 -8.13 3.05
C GLN A 267 -11.25 -7.94 1.55
N GLU A 268 -12.33 -7.99 0.81
CA GLU A 268 -12.35 -7.55 -0.58
C GLU A 268 -12.18 -6.03 -0.59
N ILE A 269 -11.21 -5.58 -1.33
CA ILE A 269 -10.96 -4.17 -1.59
C ILE A 269 -10.80 -3.97 -3.09
N ASP A 270 -11.17 -2.81 -3.57
CA ASP A 270 -10.99 -2.46 -4.97
C ASP A 270 -9.51 -2.53 -5.38
N VAL A 271 -9.27 -2.78 -6.64
CA VAL A 271 -7.92 -2.73 -7.18
C VAL A 271 -7.30 -1.35 -6.97
N LYS A 272 -6.00 -1.32 -6.73
CA LYS A 272 -5.26 -0.13 -6.28
C LYS A 272 -5.39 1.11 -7.18
N THR A 273 -5.66 0.92 -8.46
CA THR A 273 -5.81 2.01 -9.43
C THR A 273 -6.91 1.67 -10.42
N PRO A 274 -7.59 2.66 -11.03
CA PRO A 274 -8.56 2.41 -12.11
C PRO A 274 -7.99 1.58 -13.26
N ALA A 275 -6.72 1.78 -13.62
CA ALA A 275 -6.03 1.00 -14.64
C ALA A 275 -5.82 -0.48 -14.26
N SER A 276 -5.98 -0.84 -13.01
CA SER A 276 -5.92 -2.24 -12.55
C SER A 276 -7.26 -2.97 -12.73
N ASN A 277 -8.38 -2.25 -12.93
CA ASN A 277 -9.66 -2.83 -13.34
C ASN A 277 -9.59 -3.11 -14.85
N ARG A 278 -9.57 -4.37 -15.21
CA ARG A 278 -9.33 -4.80 -16.59
C ARG A 278 -9.93 -6.17 -16.86
N VAL A 279 -10.17 -6.45 -18.13
CA VAL A 279 -10.56 -7.76 -18.62
C VAL A 279 -9.40 -8.32 -19.46
N GLU A 280 -9.01 -9.54 -19.21
CA GLU A 280 -7.92 -10.21 -19.91
C GLU A 280 -8.36 -11.58 -20.42
N LYS A 281 -7.82 -12.01 -21.56
CA LYS A 281 -8.04 -13.34 -22.09
C LYS A 281 -7.26 -14.36 -21.29
N ILE A 282 -7.88 -15.49 -21.00
CA ILE A 282 -7.26 -16.58 -20.24
C ILE A 282 -6.57 -17.53 -21.23
N PRO A 283 -5.26 -17.86 -21.07
CA PRO A 283 -4.58 -18.87 -21.86
C PRO A 283 -5.30 -20.23 -21.77
N ASN A 284 -5.32 -20.99 -22.86
CA ASN A 284 -6.08 -22.26 -22.95
C ASN A 284 -5.66 -23.26 -21.88
N PHE A 285 -4.36 -23.40 -21.64
CA PHE A 285 -3.85 -24.26 -20.58
C PHE A 285 -4.35 -23.82 -19.19
N LEU A 286 -4.28 -22.52 -18.86
CA LEU A 286 -4.78 -22.03 -17.59
C LEU A 286 -6.28 -22.21 -17.45
N PHE A 287 -7.03 -22.04 -18.55
CA PHE A 287 -8.47 -22.25 -18.54
C PHE A 287 -8.85 -23.70 -18.22
N SER A 288 -8.16 -24.67 -18.82
CA SER A 288 -8.36 -26.10 -18.48
C SER A 288 -8.07 -26.42 -17.01
N GLU A 289 -6.98 -25.85 -16.46
CA GLU A 289 -6.63 -26.05 -15.05
C GLU A 289 -7.64 -25.37 -14.09
N ILE A 290 -8.24 -24.25 -14.49
CA ILE A 290 -9.34 -23.60 -13.75
C ILE A 290 -10.56 -24.53 -13.69
N LEU A 291 -10.92 -25.20 -14.78
CA LEU A 291 -12.02 -26.15 -14.82
C LEU A 291 -11.76 -27.35 -13.88
N GLU A 292 -10.55 -27.89 -13.90
CA GLU A 292 -10.16 -28.97 -12.99
C GLU A 292 -10.17 -28.52 -11.52
N GLU A 293 -9.72 -27.31 -11.23
CA GLU A 293 -9.77 -26.76 -9.86
C GLU A 293 -11.22 -26.53 -9.42
N ARG A 294 -12.14 -26.17 -10.34
CA ARG A 294 -13.58 -26.09 -10.06
C ARG A 294 -14.17 -27.45 -9.65
N LYS A 295 -13.80 -28.53 -10.30
CA LYS A 295 -14.22 -29.89 -9.92
C LYS A 295 -13.78 -30.19 -8.48
N LYS A 296 -12.55 -29.84 -8.09
CA LYS A 296 -12.04 -29.98 -6.71
C LYS A 296 -12.82 -29.11 -5.72
N TYR A 297 -13.16 -27.89 -6.11
CA TYR A 297 -13.96 -26.97 -5.31
C TYR A 297 -15.34 -27.55 -4.98
N GLU A 298 -16.07 -28.03 -5.98
CA GLU A 298 -17.40 -28.65 -5.80
C GLU A 298 -17.33 -29.93 -4.94
N LYS A 299 -16.32 -30.75 -5.16
CA LYS A 299 -16.07 -31.94 -4.33
C LYS A 299 -15.82 -31.60 -2.87
N ASN A 300 -15.10 -30.52 -2.60
CA ASN A 300 -14.86 -30.04 -1.25
C ASN A 300 -16.12 -29.46 -0.62
N ARG A 301 -16.91 -28.71 -1.39
CA ARG A 301 -18.19 -28.11 -1.00
C ARG A 301 -19.20 -29.19 -0.61
N SER A 302 -19.41 -30.23 -1.45
CA SER A 302 -20.35 -31.30 -1.17
C SER A 302 -19.95 -32.16 0.03
N ARG A 303 -18.64 -32.39 0.27
CA ARG A 303 -18.15 -33.15 1.41
C ARG A 303 -18.27 -32.44 2.77
N ARG A 304 -18.41 -31.12 2.80
CA ARG A 304 -18.35 -30.29 4.03
C ARG A 304 -19.59 -29.46 4.25
N GLN A 305 -20.76 -30.04 3.97
CA GLN A 305 -22.06 -29.37 4.19
C GLN A 305 -22.46 -29.32 5.67
N HIS A 306 -21.98 -30.26 6.48
CA HIS A 306 -22.33 -30.41 7.88
C HIS A 306 -21.10 -30.64 8.75
N GLY A 307 -21.23 -30.38 10.06
CA GLY A 307 -20.19 -30.63 11.05
C GLY A 307 -19.49 -29.37 11.56
N ARG A 308 -18.43 -29.55 12.35
CA ARG A 308 -17.68 -28.45 13.01
C ARG A 308 -17.03 -27.47 12.02
N TRP A 309 -16.70 -27.93 10.82
CA TRP A 309 -15.98 -27.17 9.80
C TRP A 309 -16.75 -27.17 8.48
N VAL A 310 -17.79 -26.33 8.41
CA VAL A 310 -18.63 -26.17 7.22
C VAL A 310 -17.83 -25.43 6.12
N PHE A 311 -18.06 -25.84 4.88
CA PHE A 311 -17.49 -25.16 3.72
C PHE A 311 -18.07 -23.74 3.59
N GLN A 312 -17.20 -22.76 3.41
CA GLN A 312 -17.58 -21.37 3.15
C GLN A 312 -17.58 -21.13 1.64
N ASP A 313 -18.76 -21.06 1.07
CA ASP A 313 -18.97 -20.85 -0.37
C ASP A 313 -18.76 -19.36 -0.72
N MET A 314 -17.50 -18.96 -0.79
CA MET A 314 -17.08 -17.60 -1.14
C MET A 314 -16.68 -17.46 -2.62
N ASP A 315 -16.77 -18.52 -3.38
CA ASP A 315 -16.51 -18.63 -4.81
C ASP A 315 -15.07 -18.32 -5.27
N TYR A 316 -14.11 -18.20 -4.36
CA TYR A 316 -12.71 -17.94 -4.75
C TYR A 316 -12.06 -19.14 -5.42
N ILE A 317 -11.36 -18.91 -6.55
CA ILE A 317 -10.56 -19.95 -7.23
C ILE A 317 -9.42 -20.40 -6.32
N CYS A 318 -8.66 -19.46 -5.78
CA CYS A 318 -7.50 -19.72 -4.94
C CYS A 318 -7.87 -19.81 -3.46
N CYS A 319 -8.61 -20.84 -3.05
CA CYS A 319 -9.07 -21.03 -1.68
C CYS A 319 -8.49 -22.27 -0.98
N SER A 320 -8.83 -22.43 0.28
CA SER A 320 -8.57 -23.66 1.04
C SER A 320 -9.64 -24.72 0.72
N SER A 321 -9.41 -25.97 1.16
CA SER A 321 -10.43 -27.03 1.07
C SER A 321 -11.71 -26.74 1.86
N TYR A 322 -11.79 -25.64 2.58
CA TYR A 322 -12.97 -25.11 3.28
C TYR A 322 -13.54 -23.86 2.60
N GLY A 323 -13.14 -23.52 1.37
CA GLY A 323 -13.60 -22.34 0.61
C GLY A 323 -13.01 -21.01 1.07
N ARG A 324 -12.17 -20.97 2.10
CA ARG A 324 -11.60 -19.72 2.67
C ARG A 324 -10.37 -19.27 1.90
N PRO A 325 -10.18 -17.96 1.70
CA PRO A 325 -8.96 -17.42 1.09
C PRO A 325 -7.69 -17.80 1.87
N ARG A 326 -6.60 -18.06 1.16
CA ARG A 326 -5.30 -18.35 1.77
C ARG A 326 -4.63 -17.11 2.33
N SER A 327 -3.98 -17.22 3.49
CA SER A 327 -3.20 -16.11 4.04
C SER A 327 -1.93 -15.83 3.21
N THR A 328 -1.45 -14.59 3.26
CA THR A 328 -0.18 -14.20 2.60
C THR A 328 1.00 -15.04 3.10
N THR A 329 1.07 -15.26 4.41
CA THR A 329 2.12 -16.08 5.05
C THR A 329 2.08 -17.51 4.55
N TYR A 330 0.87 -18.09 4.40
CA TYR A 330 0.71 -19.44 3.84
C TYR A 330 1.31 -19.54 2.44
N ILE A 331 0.98 -18.59 1.56
CA ILE A 331 1.50 -18.59 0.18
C ILE A 331 3.03 -18.49 0.19
N TYR A 332 3.60 -17.59 0.99
CA TYR A 332 5.06 -17.45 1.07
C TYR A 332 5.77 -18.72 1.56
N THR A 333 5.26 -19.32 2.63
CA THR A 333 5.87 -20.51 3.21
C THR A 333 5.85 -21.68 2.22
N HIS A 334 4.70 -21.91 1.56
CA HIS A 334 4.58 -23.00 0.59
C HIS A 334 5.35 -22.72 -0.70
N TYR A 335 5.41 -21.46 -1.13
CA TYR A 335 6.21 -21.08 -2.29
C TYR A 335 7.71 -21.29 -2.05
N LYS A 336 8.22 -20.86 -0.90
CA LYS A 336 9.63 -21.08 -0.56
C LYS A 336 9.98 -22.58 -0.58
N LYS A 337 9.16 -23.41 0.07
CA LYS A 337 9.34 -24.85 0.09
C LYS A 337 9.29 -25.46 -1.33
N LEU A 338 8.33 -25.03 -2.16
CA LEU A 338 8.21 -25.48 -3.54
C LEU A 338 9.47 -25.17 -4.37
N ILE A 339 10.03 -23.96 -4.25
CA ILE A 339 11.25 -23.58 -4.98
C ILE A 339 12.46 -24.42 -4.53
N GLU A 340 12.57 -24.69 -3.23
CA GLU A 340 13.61 -25.57 -2.68
C GLU A 340 13.44 -27.01 -3.21
N GLU A 341 12.22 -27.56 -3.23
CA GLU A 341 11.90 -28.90 -3.77
C GLU A 341 12.13 -28.99 -5.28
N ALA A 342 11.86 -27.91 -6.03
CA ALA A 342 12.12 -27.83 -7.46
C ALA A 342 13.60 -27.66 -7.82
N GLY A 343 14.49 -27.43 -6.85
CA GLY A 343 15.90 -27.15 -7.10
C GLY A 343 16.15 -25.87 -7.91
N LEU A 344 15.19 -24.92 -7.86
CA LEU A 344 15.29 -23.66 -8.61
C LEU A 344 15.95 -22.56 -7.78
N PRO A 345 16.64 -21.60 -8.41
CA PRO A 345 17.15 -20.41 -7.71
C PRO A 345 15.97 -19.64 -7.10
N TYR A 346 16.15 -19.20 -5.85
CA TYR A 346 15.08 -18.48 -5.16
C TYR A 346 14.87 -17.08 -5.75
N ILE A 347 13.68 -16.84 -6.28
CA ILE A 347 13.14 -15.51 -6.59
C ILE A 347 11.88 -15.28 -5.75
N ARG A 348 11.51 -14.02 -5.51
CA ARG A 348 10.30 -13.71 -4.73
C ARG A 348 9.06 -14.09 -5.54
N PHE A 349 7.96 -14.44 -4.88
CA PHE A 349 6.69 -14.72 -5.57
C PHE A 349 6.26 -13.60 -6.54
N HIS A 350 6.54 -12.33 -6.21
CA HIS A 350 6.21 -11.21 -7.09
C HIS A 350 7.08 -11.18 -8.36
N ASP A 351 8.26 -11.78 -8.30
CA ASP A 351 9.18 -11.84 -9.44
C ASP A 351 8.72 -12.85 -10.52
N LEU A 352 7.74 -13.73 -10.21
CA LEU A 352 7.04 -14.54 -11.21
C LEU A 352 6.30 -13.64 -12.24
N ARG A 353 5.74 -12.53 -11.79
CA ARG A 353 5.18 -11.50 -12.69
C ARG A 353 6.27 -10.82 -13.54
N HIS A 354 7.47 -10.61 -12.99
CA HIS A 354 8.60 -10.14 -13.79
C HIS A 354 9.03 -11.18 -14.81
N THR A 355 9.02 -12.45 -14.45
CA THR A 355 9.24 -13.58 -15.38
C THR A 355 8.25 -13.56 -16.55
N TYR A 356 6.95 -13.44 -16.28
CA TYR A 356 5.92 -13.27 -17.31
C TYR A 356 6.25 -12.11 -18.26
N THR A 357 6.56 -10.93 -17.72
CA THR A 357 6.91 -9.74 -18.49
C THR A 357 8.13 -9.98 -19.38
N THR A 358 9.17 -10.63 -18.83
CA THR A 358 10.43 -10.91 -19.54
C THR A 358 10.22 -11.90 -20.69
N LEU A 359 9.41 -12.93 -20.47
CA LEU A 359 9.08 -13.90 -21.52
C LEU A 359 8.33 -13.25 -22.68
N LEU A 360 7.34 -12.39 -22.38
CA LEU A 360 6.62 -11.66 -23.43
C LEU A 360 7.53 -10.68 -24.20
N MET A 361 8.48 -10.02 -23.50
CA MET A 361 9.44 -9.12 -24.17
C MET A 361 10.42 -9.86 -25.08
N LYS A 362 10.84 -11.07 -24.72
CA LYS A 362 11.74 -11.91 -25.54
C LYS A 362 11.09 -12.39 -26.84
N ASN A 363 9.75 -12.38 -26.89
CA ASN A 363 8.96 -12.73 -28.04
C ASN A 363 8.45 -11.51 -28.84
N ASP A 364 9.20 -10.40 -28.80
CA ASP A 364 8.97 -9.14 -29.53
C ASP A 364 7.59 -8.49 -29.30
N ILE A 365 6.90 -8.84 -28.20
CA ILE A 365 5.62 -8.23 -27.85
C ILE A 365 5.83 -6.79 -27.40
N ASN A 366 5.05 -5.88 -27.93
CA ASN A 366 5.16 -4.45 -27.67
C ASN A 366 5.09 -4.14 -26.17
N GLN A 367 6.10 -3.43 -25.67
CA GLN A 367 6.20 -3.04 -24.24
C GLN A 367 4.98 -2.29 -23.70
N LYS A 368 4.27 -1.52 -24.57
CA LYS A 368 3.04 -0.82 -24.20
C LYS A 368 1.88 -1.79 -23.96
N ALA A 369 1.76 -2.84 -24.78
CA ALA A 369 0.76 -3.88 -24.63
C ALA A 369 0.99 -4.65 -23.31
N ILE A 370 2.24 -5.01 -23.01
CA ILE A 370 2.64 -5.66 -21.76
C ILE A 370 2.31 -4.77 -20.55
N ALA A 371 2.64 -3.48 -20.58
CA ALA A 371 2.35 -2.54 -19.50
C ALA A 371 0.84 -2.40 -19.25
N ALA A 372 0.05 -2.49 -20.28
CA ALA A 372 -1.40 -2.42 -20.22
C ALA A 372 -2.01 -3.69 -19.62
N SER A 373 -1.57 -4.90 -20.05
CA SER A 373 -2.01 -6.17 -19.47
C SER A 373 -1.66 -6.27 -17.97
N LEU A 374 -0.56 -5.61 -17.57
CA LEU A 374 -0.14 -5.56 -16.17
C LEU A 374 -0.91 -4.52 -15.33
N GLY A 375 -1.75 -3.65 -15.92
CA GLY A 375 -2.48 -2.60 -15.20
C GLY A 375 -1.53 -1.58 -14.54
N HIS A 376 -0.50 -1.12 -15.26
CA HIS A 376 0.41 -0.07 -14.80
C HIS A 376 -0.17 1.32 -15.06
N SER A 377 -0.42 2.10 -14.00
CA SER A 377 -1.04 3.43 -14.06
C SER A 377 -0.19 4.56 -14.66
N LYS A 378 1.09 4.32 -14.96
CA LYS A 378 2.04 5.34 -15.44
C LYS A 378 2.43 5.23 -16.91
N SER A 379 1.89 4.29 -17.66
CA SER A 379 2.00 4.37 -19.10
C SER A 379 0.96 5.40 -19.60
N ILE A 380 1.41 6.60 -19.90
CA ILE A 380 0.66 7.57 -20.68
C ILE A 380 0.46 6.95 -22.06
N ILE A 381 -0.59 6.16 -22.20
CA ILE A 381 -1.03 5.63 -23.46
C ILE A 381 -2.22 6.49 -23.86
N THR A 382 -1.96 7.38 -24.79
CA THR A 382 -2.98 8.09 -25.55
C THR A 382 -3.98 7.08 -26.12
N PHE A 383 -5.24 7.45 -26.12
CA PHE A 383 -6.44 6.66 -26.45
C PHE A 383 -6.42 5.93 -27.81
N ASP A 384 -5.44 6.21 -28.67
CA ASP A 384 -5.38 5.73 -30.06
C ASP A 384 -4.88 4.29 -30.26
N VAL A 385 -4.56 3.55 -29.17
CA VAL A 385 -3.97 2.19 -29.26
C VAL A 385 -4.97 1.09 -28.85
N TYR A 386 -6.26 1.40 -28.70
CA TYR A 386 -7.22 0.43 -28.15
C TYR A 386 -7.51 -0.75 -29.08
N THR A 387 -7.44 -0.60 -30.40
CA THR A 387 -7.72 -1.65 -31.38
C THR A 387 -6.57 -2.63 -31.58
N ASP A 388 -5.31 -2.16 -31.52
CA ASP A 388 -4.13 -3.02 -31.68
C ASP A 388 -3.73 -3.78 -30.40
N LYS A 389 -4.14 -3.28 -29.23
CA LYS A 389 -3.76 -3.82 -27.93
C LYS A 389 -4.27 -5.24 -27.72
N GLN A 390 -5.48 -5.53 -28.15
CA GLN A 390 -6.12 -6.84 -27.95
C GLN A 390 -5.48 -7.90 -28.85
N ALA A 391 -5.17 -7.56 -30.10
CA ALA A 391 -4.49 -8.44 -31.04
C ALA A 391 -3.05 -8.77 -30.58
N LEU A 392 -2.32 -7.79 -30.02
CA LEU A 392 -0.95 -7.99 -29.51
C LEU A 392 -0.92 -8.85 -28.24
N ILE A 393 -1.92 -8.70 -27.37
CA ILE A 393 -2.07 -9.54 -26.16
C ILE A 393 -2.46 -10.96 -26.57
N GLU A 394 -3.36 -11.12 -27.54
CA GLU A 394 -3.77 -12.42 -28.08
C GLU A 394 -2.61 -13.18 -28.72
N GLY A 395 -1.71 -12.50 -29.44
CA GLY A 395 -0.47 -13.10 -29.96
C GLY A 395 0.43 -13.64 -28.86
N GLY A 396 0.63 -12.85 -27.79
CA GLY A 396 1.42 -13.29 -26.62
C GLY A 396 0.81 -14.45 -25.84
N ILE A 397 -0.52 -14.53 -25.79
CA ILE A 397 -1.24 -15.64 -25.16
C ILE A 397 -1.11 -16.92 -25.99
N GLN A 398 -1.22 -16.81 -27.32
CA GLN A 398 -1.03 -17.96 -28.22
C GLN A 398 0.37 -18.53 -28.11
N GLU A 399 1.40 -17.71 -27.95
CA GLU A 399 2.76 -18.18 -27.71
C GLU A 399 2.91 -18.85 -26.35
N ILE A 400 2.28 -18.35 -25.29
CA ILE A 400 2.28 -19.00 -23.97
C ILE A 400 1.61 -20.37 -24.07
N ASP A 401 0.47 -20.50 -24.78
CA ASP A 401 -0.19 -21.77 -24.99
C ASP A 401 0.67 -22.72 -25.86
N ALA A 402 1.38 -22.21 -26.86
CA ALA A 402 2.30 -23.00 -27.67
C ALA A 402 3.54 -23.49 -26.90
N PHE A 403 3.95 -22.77 -25.89
CA PHE A 403 5.08 -23.18 -25.01
C PHE A 403 4.70 -24.32 -24.05
N ILE A 404 3.42 -24.48 -23.73
CA ILE A 404 2.92 -25.49 -22.80
C ILE A 404 2.18 -26.56 -23.64
N ASP A 405 2.94 -27.34 -24.39
CA ASP A 405 2.49 -28.35 -25.37
C ASP A 405 1.59 -29.49 -24.81
N GLU A 406 1.29 -29.51 -23.52
CA GLU A 406 0.40 -30.49 -22.90
C GLU A 406 -0.94 -29.87 -22.50
N VAL A 407 -1.68 -29.33 -23.46
CA VAL A 407 -3.08 -28.96 -23.24
C VAL A 407 -3.91 -30.22 -23.16
N HIS A 408 -4.35 -30.59 -21.95
CA HIS A 408 -5.38 -31.64 -21.84
C HIS A 408 -6.64 -31.16 -22.57
N PRO A 409 -7.17 -31.94 -23.56
CA PRO A 409 -8.42 -31.59 -24.19
C PRO A 409 -9.51 -31.48 -23.12
N TYR A 410 -10.06 -30.31 -22.92
CA TYR A 410 -11.24 -30.15 -22.06
C TYR A 410 -12.48 -30.57 -22.85
N ASP A 411 -13.37 -31.29 -22.21
CA ASP A 411 -14.62 -31.73 -22.84
C ASP A 411 -15.56 -30.52 -23.00
N SER A 412 -16.15 -30.37 -24.18
CA SER A 412 -17.20 -29.37 -24.44
C SER A 412 -18.38 -29.48 -23.46
N GLU A 413 -18.60 -30.66 -22.90
CA GLU A 413 -19.61 -30.94 -21.89
C GLU A 413 -19.30 -30.21 -20.54
N ASP A 414 -18.05 -30.19 -20.10
CA ASP A 414 -17.63 -29.45 -18.89
C ASP A 414 -17.92 -27.94 -19.03
N ILE A 415 -17.70 -27.39 -20.22
CA ILE A 415 -18.02 -25.98 -20.53
C ILE A 415 -19.53 -25.77 -20.52
N ARG A 416 -20.31 -26.67 -21.09
CA ARG A 416 -21.78 -26.61 -21.13
C ARG A 416 -22.37 -26.59 -19.73
N ILE A 417 -21.95 -27.50 -18.86
CA ILE A 417 -22.40 -27.59 -17.45
C ILE A 417 -22.09 -26.30 -16.69
N LEU A 418 -20.91 -25.71 -16.91
CA LEU A 418 -20.52 -24.45 -16.29
C LEU A 418 -21.30 -23.25 -16.85
N LYS A 419 -21.55 -23.20 -18.16
CA LYS A 419 -22.41 -22.20 -18.80
C LYS A 419 -23.85 -22.26 -18.28
N GLU A 420 -24.42 -23.43 -18.16
CA GLU A 420 -25.77 -23.60 -17.63
C GLU A 420 -25.88 -23.17 -16.16
N ARG A 421 -24.83 -23.40 -15.36
CA ARG A 421 -24.81 -23.10 -13.94
C ARG A 421 -24.46 -21.64 -13.62
N TYR A 422 -23.60 -21.00 -14.40
CA TYR A 422 -23.05 -19.66 -14.14
C TYR A 422 -23.36 -18.64 -15.25
N GLY A 423 -23.69 -19.04 -16.46
CA GLY A 423 -24.01 -18.15 -17.59
C GLY A 423 -25.26 -17.28 -17.40
N LYS A 424 -26.03 -17.53 -16.34
CA LYS A 424 -27.22 -16.74 -15.96
C LYS A 424 -26.96 -15.64 -14.93
N ILE A 425 -25.72 -15.41 -14.51
CA ILE A 425 -25.39 -14.46 -13.44
C ILE A 425 -24.48 -13.32 -13.94
N VAL A 426 -24.70 -12.84 -15.13
CA VAL A 426 -24.25 -11.49 -15.49
C VAL A 426 -25.49 -10.60 -15.49
N PRO A 427 -25.77 -9.82 -14.43
CA PRO A 427 -26.76 -8.76 -14.53
C PRO A 427 -26.19 -7.75 -15.53
N ASP A 428 -26.95 -7.54 -16.59
CA ASP A 428 -26.79 -6.41 -17.49
C ASP A 428 -26.80 -5.12 -16.67
N ARG A 429 -25.63 -4.50 -16.48
CA ARG A 429 -25.51 -3.18 -15.87
C ARG A 429 -25.32 -2.15 -16.96
N SER A 430 -26.29 -2.11 -17.86
CA SER A 430 -26.63 -0.94 -18.66
C SER A 430 -27.95 -0.37 -18.15
N ALA A 431 -27.90 0.34 -17.02
CA ALA A 431 -28.89 1.31 -16.60
C ALA A 431 -28.19 2.28 -15.61
#